data_48bbef8f85f5c349dcac1d6f498a6436
#
_entry.id   48bbef8f85f5c349dcac1d6f498a6436
#
_cell.length_a   1.000
_cell.length_b   1.000
_cell.length_c   1.000
_cell.angle_alpha   90.00
_cell.angle_beta   90.00
_cell.angle_gamma   90.00
#
_symmetry.space_group_name_H-M   'P 1'
#
loop_
_entity.id
_entity.type
_entity.pdbx_description
1 polymer ?
#
loop_
_entity_poly.entity_id
_entity_poly.type
_entity_poly.pdbx_seq_one_letter_code
_entity_poly.pdbx_strand_id
1 'polypeptide(L)'
;MDTHFATSHYIGEHRCYGLRLKPYCLLHSLQLETLGSPLVTLASMPTASDLIIGAQICASHEILIDFRKHRWARLRHSVQTEHLKFLDYYDNCNNGPRLYQRNSSGYSNRGLRAPWQQIIVTALIMQTTITLDQAWTMPLGQALWYYHSISEQLSPHGSVIQTDDDILDEQAQLEYEASDLCRDRIAAVMEREQRMKAGTWP
;
A
#
# COMPACT_ATOMS: atom_id res chain seq x y z
N MET A 1 7.70 -17.56 7.04
CA MET A 1 8.14 -16.37 6.25
C MET A 1 6.88 -15.83 5.63
N ASP A 2 6.57 -14.58 5.90
CA ASP A 2 5.36 -13.92 5.38
C ASP A 2 5.39 -13.96 3.84
N THR A 3 4.36 -14.56 3.24
CA THR A 3 4.24 -14.72 1.78
C THR A 3 4.11 -13.36 1.11
N HIS A 4 3.48 -12.41 1.80
CA HIS A 4 3.28 -11.05 1.33
C HIS A 4 4.61 -10.28 1.23
N PHE A 5 5.53 -10.47 2.20
CA PHE A 5 6.88 -9.93 2.11
C PHE A 5 7.65 -10.50 0.92
N ALA A 6 7.57 -11.82 0.71
CA ALA A 6 8.25 -12.47 -0.41
C ALA A 6 7.73 -11.96 -1.77
N THR A 7 6.42 -11.75 -1.91
CA THR A 7 5.81 -11.25 -3.16
C THR A 7 6.15 -9.78 -3.43
N SER A 8 6.40 -8.95 -2.41
CA SER A 8 6.80 -7.54 -2.60
C SER A 8 8.12 -7.39 -3.37
N HIS A 9 8.94 -8.44 -3.42
CA HIS A 9 10.22 -8.48 -4.14
C HIS A 9 10.08 -8.99 -5.57
N TYR A 10 8.94 -9.61 -5.92
CA TYR A 10 8.68 -10.12 -7.26
C TYR A 10 7.78 -9.18 -8.05
N ILE A 11 8.40 -8.34 -8.87
CA ILE A 11 7.68 -7.28 -9.58
C ILE A 11 7.30 -7.71 -11.01
N GLY A 12 7.98 -8.70 -11.56
CA GLY A 12 7.75 -9.11 -12.95
C GLY A 12 8.24 -8.12 -14.00
N GLU A 13 7.95 -8.40 -15.26
CA GLU A 13 8.25 -7.51 -16.38
C GLU A 13 6.96 -6.91 -16.92
N HIS A 14 6.81 -5.61 -16.81
CA HIS A 14 5.62 -4.87 -17.24
C HIS A 14 5.91 -4.00 -18.45
N ARG A 15 4.90 -3.86 -19.33
CA ARG A 15 4.95 -3.00 -20.51
C ARG A 15 3.66 -2.22 -20.67
N CYS A 16 3.79 -0.93 -20.94
CA CYS A 16 2.68 -0.05 -21.28
C CYS A 16 3.04 0.75 -22.53
N TYR A 17 2.15 0.81 -23.51
CA TYR A 17 2.38 1.40 -24.82
C TYR A 17 3.69 0.92 -25.50
N GLY A 18 4.08 -0.35 -25.26
CA GLY A 18 5.32 -0.93 -25.78
C GLY A 18 6.60 -0.55 -25.03
N LEU A 19 6.52 0.35 -24.06
CA LEU A 19 7.63 0.71 -23.19
C LEU A 19 7.78 -0.33 -22.08
N ARG A 20 9.00 -0.78 -21.82
CA ARG A 20 9.34 -1.60 -20.66
C ARG A 20 9.40 -0.69 -19.43
N LEU A 21 8.56 -0.96 -18.45
CA LEU A 21 8.50 -0.18 -17.22
C LEU A 21 9.55 -0.70 -16.23
N LYS A 22 10.23 0.22 -15.55
CA LYS A 22 11.02 -0.08 -14.36
C LYS A 22 10.10 -0.28 -13.17
N PRO A 23 10.53 -0.93 -12.09
CA PRO A 23 9.71 -1.04 -10.88
C PRO A 23 9.19 0.34 -10.43
N TYR A 24 7.89 0.40 -10.11
CA TYR A 24 7.31 1.64 -9.59
C TYR A 24 7.94 2.00 -8.24
N CYS A 25 8.40 3.23 -8.10
CA CYS A 25 9.20 3.68 -6.97
C CYS A 25 8.72 5.04 -6.44
N LEU A 26 9.27 5.47 -5.31
CA LEU A 26 8.92 6.75 -4.68
C LEU A 26 9.12 7.95 -5.60
N LEU A 27 10.16 7.92 -6.45
CA LEU A 27 10.43 8.98 -7.43
C LEU A 27 9.31 9.06 -8.48
N HIS A 28 8.84 7.92 -9.00
CA HIS A 28 7.73 7.89 -9.95
C HIS A 28 6.44 8.45 -9.33
N SER A 29 6.14 8.05 -8.08
CA SER A 29 4.99 8.56 -7.34
C SER A 29 5.05 10.08 -7.20
N LEU A 30 6.18 10.62 -6.74
CA LEU A 30 6.36 12.05 -6.57
C LEU A 30 6.20 12.82 -7.89
N GLN A 31 6.79 12.32 -8.99
CA GLN A 31 6.70 12.94 -10.30
C GLN A 31 5.26 12.96 -10.83
N LEU A 32 4.53 11.83 -10.71
CA LEU A 32 3.15 11.73 -11.15
C LEU A 32 2.21 12.59 -10.30
N GLU A 33 2.41 12.65 -9.00
CA GLU A 33 1.65 13.53 -8.11
C GLU A 33 1.90 15.01 -8.41
N THR A 34 3.16 15.39 -8.66
CA THR A 34 3.52 16.77 -9.02
C THR A 34 2.86 17.22 -10.31
N LEU A 35 2.68 16.29 -11.27
CA LEU A 35 1.97 16.55 -12.52
C LEU A 35 0.44 16.52 -12.35
N GLY A 36 -0.08 16.18 -11.17
CA GLY A 36 -1.51 15.99 -10.95
C GLY A 36 -2.09 14.84 -11.77
N SER A 37 -1.28 13.82 -12.06
CA SER A 37 -1.67 12.71 -12.93
C SER A 37 -2.86 11.94 -12.37
N PRO A 38 -3.92 11.69 -13.16
CA PRO A 38 -5.07 10.90 -12.73
C PRO A 38 -4.71 9.44 -12.42
N LEU A 39 -3.53 8.97 -12.84
CA LEU A 39 -3.02 7.62 -12.52
C LEU A 39 -2.72 7.42 -11.02
N VAL A 40 -2.45 8.50 -10.30
CA VAL A 40 -2.14 8.47 -8.86
C VAL A 40 -3.23 9.15 -8.05
N THR A 41 -3.77 10.28 -8.56
CA THR A 41 -4.80 11.04 -7.83
C THR A 41 -6.18 10.38 -7.88
N LEU A 42 -6.42 9.48 -8.84
CA LEU A 42 -7.71 8.80 -9.09
C LEU A 42 -8.90 9.76 -9.25
N ALA A 43 -8.62 11.03 -9.53
CA ALA A 43 -9.64 12.07 -9.64
C ALA A 43 -10.51 11.95 -10.89
N SER A 44 -10.02 11.28 -11.93
CA SER A 44 -10.72 11.05 -13.20
C SER A 44 -10.13 9.86 -13.94
N MET A 45 -10.85 9.37 -14.96
CA MET A 45 -10.31 8.34 -15.86
C MET A 45 -9.13 8.91 -16.65
N PRO A 46 -7.98 8.20 -16.69
CA PRO A 46 -6.81 8.66 -17.41
C PRO A 46 -7.05 8.68 -18.92
N THR A 47 -6.52 9.70 -19.55
CA THR A 47 -6.49 9.81 -21.02
C THR A 47 -5.30 9.03 -21.60
N ALA A 48 -5.28 8.84 -22.93
CA ALA A 48 -4.12 8.25 -23.61
C ALA A 48 -2.82 9.05 -23.34
N SER A 49 -2.93 10.37 -23.18
CA SER A 49 -1.80 11.24 -22.87
C SER A 49 -1.25 10.98 -21.48
N ASP A 50 -2.13 10.86 -20.49
CA ASP A 50 -1.75 10.59 -19.10
C ASP A 50 -1.02 9.25 -18.98
N LEU A 51 -1.55 8.21 -19.63
CA LEU A 51 -0.94 6.89 -19.65
C LEU A 51 0.43 6.88 -20.35
N ILE A 52 0.58 7.60 -21.47
CA ILE A 52 1.86 7.70 -22.18
C ILE A 52 2.89 8.44 -21.33
N ILE A 53 2.50 9.56 -20.70
CA ILE A 53 3.36 10.31 -19.79
C ILE A 53 3.77 9.43 -18.61
N GLY A 54 2.79 8.76 -17.96
CA GLY A 54 3.05 7.85 -16.87
C GLY A 54 3.99 6.71 -17.24
N ALA A 55 3.76 6.08 -18.40
CA ALA A 55 4.63 5.02 -18.91
C ALA A 55 6.06 5.52 -19.20
N GLN A 56 6.22 6.73 -19.73
CA GLN A 56 7.55 7.33 -19.95
C GLN A 56 8.30 7.60 -18.66
N ILE A 57 7.64 8.18 -17.67
CA ILE A 57 8.21 8.44 -16.35
C ILE A 57 8.68 7.10 -15.74
N CYS A 58 7.82 6.09 -15.75
CA CYS A 58 8.13 4.78 -15.18
C CYS A 58 9.19 3.99 -15.99
N ALA A 59 9.39 4.30 -17.27
CA ALA A 59 10.43 3.64 -18.07
C ALA A 59 11.82 4.27 -17.90
N SER A 60 11.91 5.61 -17.69
CA SER A 60 13.19 6.34 -17.72
C SER A 60 13.61 6.94 -16.38
N HIS A 61 12.72 7.09 -15.42
CA HIS A 61 12.86 7.94 -14.22
C HIS A 61 13.00 9.45 -14.54
N GLU A 62 12.76 9.84 -15.78
CA GLU A 62 12.89 11.23 -16.23
C GLU A 62 11.58 11.73 -16.82
N ILE A 63 11.28 13.00 -16.60
CA ILE A 63 10.13 13.68 -17.22
C ILE A 63 10.50 14.11 -18.64
N LEU A 64 10.92 13.18 -19.48
CA LEU A 64 11.21 13.44 -20.89
C LEU A 64 9.98 13.07 -21.73
N ILE A 65 9.22 14.11 -22.11
CA ILE A 65 8.01 13.93 -22.91
C ILE A 65 8.36 14.01 -24.39
N ASP A 66 8.66 12.87 -25.04
CA ASP A 66 8.79 12.79 -26.49
C ASP A 66 7.47 12.35 -27.14
N PHE A 67 6.57 13.32 -27.36
CA PHE A 67 5.28 13.06 -27.98
C PHE A 67 5.34 12.51 -29.41
N ARG A 68 6.45 12.68 -30.13
CA ARG A 68 6.55 12.26 -31.54
C ARG A 68 6.63 10.74 -31.67
N LYS A 69 7.34 10.08 -30.78
CA LYS A 69 7.48 8.61 -30.80
C LYS A 69 6.17 7.87 -30.45
N HIS A 70 5.26 8.55 -29.73
CA HIS A 70 4.05 7.91 -29.19
C HIS A 70 2.80 8.13 -30.06
N ARG A 71 2.89 8.94 -31.16
CA ARG A 71 1.77 9.13 -32.07
C ARG A 71 1.27 7.81 -32.66
N TRP A 72 2.17 6.90 -33.01
CA TRP A 72 1.86 5.57 -33.54
C TRP A 72 1.37 4.59 -32.48
N ALA A 73 1.83 4.72 -31.25
CA ALA A 73 1.35 3.89 -30.13
C ALA A 73 -0.12 4.14 -29.82
N ARG A 74 -0.58 5.40 -29.89
CA ARG A 74 -1.99 5.76 -29.72
C ARG A 74 -2.93 5.10 -30.73
N LEU A 75 -2.46 4.85 -31.94
CA LEU A 75 -3.27 4.26 -33.00
C LEU A 75 -3.37 2.73 -32.91
N ARG A 76 -2.46 2.09 -32.18
CA ARG A 76 -2.35 0.63 -32.10
C ARG A 76 -2.87 0.04 -30.79
N HIS A 77 -3.02 0.85 -29.77
CA HIS A 77 -3.35 0.39 -28.43
C HIS A 77 -4.63 1.04 -27.91
N SER A 78 -5.53 0.22 -27.35
CA SER A 78 -6.72 0.72 -26.67
C SER A 78 -6.31 1.34 -25.32
N VAL A 79 -6.83 2.55 -25.05
CA VAL A 79 -6.60 3.27 -23.77
C VAL A 79 -7.01 2.40 -22.59
N GLN A 80 -8.15 1.73 -22.71
CA GLN A 80 -8.66 0.87 -21.64
C GLN A 80 -7.72 -0.31 -21.35
N THR A 81 -7.23 -0.98 -22.40
CA THR A 81 -6.27 -2.10 -22.23
C THR A 81 -4.95 -1.65 -21.61
N GLU A 82 -4.43 -0.49 -22.04
CA GLU A 82 -3.18 0.04 -21.49
C GLU A 82 -3.35 0.55 -20.06
N HIS A 83 -4.54 1.08 -19.72
CA HIS A 83 -4.88 1.45 -18.35
C HIS A 83 -4.88 0.22 -17.42
N LEU A 84 -5.54 -0.87 -17.83
CA LEU A 84 -5.53 -2.11 -17.04
C LEU A 84 -4.10 -2.67 -16.83
N LYS A 85 -3.25 -2.61 -17.86
CA LYS A 85 -1.83 -3.00 -17.72
C LYS A 85 -1.07 -2.10 -16.75
N PHE A 86 -1.38 -0.80 -16.75
CA PHE A 86 -0.74 0.13 -15.81
C PHE A 86 -1.21 -0.10 -14.38
N LEU A 87 -2.49 -0.41 -14.17
CA LEU A 87 -3.02 -0.77 -12.85
C LEU A 87 -2.39 -2.06 -12.33
N ASP A 88 -2.33 -3.12 -13.15
CA ASP A 88 -1.67 -4.37 -12.80
C ASP A 88 -0.19 -4.15 -12.43
N TYR A 89 0.53 -3.32 -13.20
CA TYR A 89 1.88 -2.91 -12.88
C TYR A 89 1.97 -2.17 -11.54
N TYR A 90 1.08 -1.20 -11.31
CA TYR A 90 1.06 -0.43 -10.07
C TYR A 90 0.79 -1.32 -8.86
N ASP A 91 -0.21 -2.19 -8.95
CA ASP A 91 -0.58 -3.10 -7.87
C ASP A 91 0.56 -4.08 -7.53
N ASN A 92 1.21 -4.65 -8.55
CA ASN A 92 2.36 -5.54 -8.35
C ASN A 92 3.57 -4.83 -7.70
N CYS A 93 3.76 -3.54 -7.96
CA CYS A 93 4.84 -2.76 -7.36
C CYS A 93 4.49 -2.16 -5.99
N ASN A 94 3.20 -2.00 -5.68
CA ASN A 94 2.71 -1.39 -4.44
C ASN A 94 2.35 -2.42 -3.37
N ASN A 95 2.94 -3.60 -3.44
CA ASN A 95 2.71 -4.68 -2.49
C ASN A 95 3.46 -4.42 -1.16
N GLY A 96 3.01 -3.39 -0.43
CA GLY A 96 3.53 -3.01 0.88
C GLY A 96 2.94 -3.86 2.02
N PRO A 97 3.43 -3.70 3.25
CA PRO A 97 2.90 -4.44 4.40
C PRO A 97 1.46 -4.04 4.71
N ARG A 98 0.69 -4.99 5.20
CA ARG A 98 -0.59 -4.70 5.83
C ARG A 98 -0.34 -4.12 7.21
N LEU A 99 -1.12 -3.13 7.59
CA LEU A 99 -0.94 -2.40 8.84
C LEU A 99 -2.15 -2.57 9.73
N TYR A 100 -1.94 -2.72 11.03
CA TYR A 100 -3.03 -2.63 12.00
C TYR A 100 -3.73 -1.28 11.88
N GLN A 101 -5.06 -1.31 11.79
CA GLN A 101 -5.86 -0.08 11.84
C GLN A 101 -5.75 0.51 13.26
N ARG A 102 -4.91 1.53 13.42
CA ARG A 102 -4.91 2.31 14.66
C ARG A 102 -6.18 3.15 14.69
N ASN A 103 -7.06 2.86 15.65
CA ASN A 103 -8.12 3.79 15.99
C ASN A 103 -7.47 5.11 16.41
N SER A 104 -7.50 6.09 15.53
CA SER A 104 -6.87 7.41 15.70
C SER A 104 -7.68 8.31 16.65
N SER A 105 -8.17 7.75 17.75
CA SER A 105 -8.84 8.55 18.79
C SER A 105 -7.79 9.35 19.56
N GLY A 106 -7.49 10.56 19.11
CA GLY A 106 -6.83 11.55 19.94
C GLY A 106 -5.54 12.20 19.47
N TYR A 107 -4.95 11.80 18.36
CA TYR A 107 -3.81 12.54 17.80
C TYR A 107 -4.33 13.63 16.85
N SER A 108 -4.21 14.89 17.27
CA SER A 108 -4.35 16.05 16.40
C SER A 108 -3.38 15.83 15.21
N ASN A 109 -3.94 15.55 14.04
CA ASN A 109 -3.21 15.50 12.78
C ASN A 109 -2.65 16.89 12.47
N ARG A 110 -1.54 17.27 13.11
CA ARG A 110 -0.68 18.31 12.56
C ARG A 110 -0.09 17.70 11.29
N GLY A 111 -0.76 17.94 10.15
CA GLY A 111 -0.35 17.40 8.86
C GLY A 111 1.15 17.64 8.66
N LEU A 112 1.89 16.56 8.42
CA LEU A 112 3.27 16.67 8.03
C LEU A 112 3.31 17.51 6.75
N ARG A 113 4.11 18.57 6.73
CA ARG A 113 4.19 19.49 5.59
C ARG A 113 5.03 18.93 4.42
N ALA A 114 5.83 17.90 4.70
CA ALA A 114 6.63 17.23 3.68
C ALA A 114 5.79 16.20 2.91
N PRO A 115 6.02 16.01 1.61
CA PRO A 115 5.44 14.90 0.85
C PRO A 115 5.73 13.56 1.55
N TRP A 116 4.77 12.65 1.53
CA TRP A 116 4.91 11.34 2.20
C TRP A 116 6.09 10.53 1.66
N GLN A 117 6.39 10.65 0.36
CA GLN A 117 7.57 10.02 -0.26
C GLN A 117 8.87 10.52 0.39
N GLN A 118 8.97 11.82 0.64
CA GLN A 118 10.14 12.42 1.28
C GLN A 118 10.31 11.92 2.72
N ILE A 119 9.21 11.70 3.43
CA ILE A 119 9.23 11.16 4.80
C ILE A 119 9.85 9.76 4.79
N ILE A 120 9.40 8.89 3.88
CA ILE A 120 9.91 7.54 3.74
C ILE A 120 11.40 7.57 3.37
N VAL A 121 11.77 8.32 2.33
CA VAL A 121 13.17 8.46 1.90
C VAL A 121 14.07 8.92 3.05
N THR A 122 13.63 9.93 3.81
CA THR A 122 14.39 10.44 4.95
C THR A 122 14.57 9.36 6.02
N ALA A 123 13.51 8.61 6.37
CA ALA A 123 13.60 7.53 7.34
C ALA A 123 14.56 6.41 6.89
N LEU A 124 14.48 6.02 5.62
CA LEU A 124 15.37 5.01 5.04
C LEU A 124 16.85 5.41 5.13
N ILE A 125 17.17 6.65 4.77
CA ILE A 125 18.57 7.15 4.80
C ILE A 125 19.09 7.27 6.23
N MET A 126 18.24 7.76 7.15
CA MET A 126 18.66 7.98 8.53
C MET A 126 18.84 6.68 9.33
N GLN A 127 18.10 5.63 9.01
CA GLN A 127 18.07 4.39 9.79
C GLN A 127 18.76 3.21 9.11
N THR A 128 19.20 3.38 7.86
CA THR A 128 19.87 2.31 7.11
C THR A 128 21.11 2.86 6.40
N THR A 129 21.85 1.99 5.71
CA THR A 129 23.00 2.37 4.88
C THR A 129 22.62 2.65 3.41
N ILE A 130 21.32 2.76 3.12
CA ILE A 130 20.80 2.99 1.77
C ILE A 130 21.15 4.42 1.33
N THR A 131 21.67 4.57 0.12
CA THR A 131 21.97 5.89 -0.45
C THR A 131 20.69 6.63 -0.90
N LEU A 132 20.78 7.94 -1.07
CA LEU A 132 19.67 8.77 -1.52
C LEU A 132 19.07 8.27 -2.85
N ASP A 133 19.90 7.94 -3.83
CA ASP A 133 19.45 7.44 -5.13
C ASP A 133 18.76 6.07 -5.00
N GLN A 134 19.31 5.19 -4.18
CA GLN A 134 18.70 3.90 -3.91
C GLN A 134 17.35 4.03 -3.20
N ALA A 135 17.21 4.93 -2.24
CA ALA A 135 15.95 5.17 -1.55
C ALA A 135 14.85 5.69 -2.51
N TRP A 136 15.19 6.61 -3.42
CA TRP A 136 14.24 7.11 -4.42
C TRP A 136 13.85 6.10 -5.49
N THR A 137 14.78 5.23 -5.90
CA THR A 137 14.58 4.27 -7.01
C THR A 137 14.20 2.87 -6.54
N MET A 138 14.17 2.63 -5.23
CA MET A 138 13.71 1.37 -4.65
C MET A 138 12.24 1.12 -5.01
N PRO A 139 11.86 -0.13 -5.36
CA PRO A 139 10.47 -0.51 -5.56
C PRO A 139 9.59 -0.07 -4.39
N LEU A 140 8.42 0.50 -4.71
CA LEU A 140 7.56 1.12 -3.70
C LEU A 140 7.17 0.17 -2.57
N GLY A 141 6.79 -1.08 -2.90
CA GLY A 141 6.46 -2.08 -1.90
C GLY A 141 7.61 -2.36 -0.94
N GLN A 142 8.86 -2.46 -1.46
CA GLN A 142 10.04 -2.65 -0.63
C GLN A 142 10.32 -1.44 0.27
N ALA A 143 10.20 -0.22 -0.28
CA ALA A 143 10.39 1.00 0.49
C ALA A 143 9.39 1.11 1.66
N LEU A 144 8.13 0.70 1.42
CA LEU A 144 7.09 0.64 2.44
C LEU A 144 7.41 -0.41 3.51
N TRP A 145 7.86 -1.61 3.10
CA TRP A 145 8.26 -2.64 4.05
C TRP A 145 9.40 -2.18 4.97
N TYR A 146 10.46 -1.60 4.41
CA TYR A 146 11.57 -1.06 5.21
C TYR A 146 11.11 0.06 6.14
N TYR A 147 10.31 1.00 5.64
CA TYR A 147 9.81 2.12 6.43
C TYR A 147 8.96 1.65 7.62
N HIS A 148 8.04 0.72 7.40
CA HIS A 148 7.19 0.22 8.47
C HIS A 148 7.96 -0.69 9.45
N SER A 149 8.92 -1.47 8.98
CA SER A 149 9.81 -2.24 9.85
C SER A 149 10.66 -1.34 10.76
N ILE A 150 11.17 -0.23 10.24
CA ILE A 150 11.86 0.79 11.04
C ILE A 150 10.89 1.40 12.06
N SER A 151 9.69 1.75 11.63
CA SER A 151 8.66 2.32 12.50
C SER A 151 8.26 1.36 13.62
N GLU A 152 8.19 0.07 13.34
CA GLU A 152 7.92 -0.98 14.31
C GLU A 152 9.03 -1.10 15.36
N GLN A 153 10.30 -1.11 14.92
CA GLN A 153 11.45 -1.14 15.82
C GLN A 153 11.54 0.08 16.74
N LEU A 154 11.12 1.25 16.25
CA LEU A 154 11.14 2.50 17.00
C LEU A 154 9.86 2.72 17.82
N SER A 155 8.82 1.90 17.64
CA SER A 155 7.55 2.06 18.33
C SER A 155 7.60 1.43 19.73
N PRO A 156 7.35 2.20 20.81
CA PRO A 156 7.24 1.64 22.16
C PRO A 156 5.94 0.89 22.41
N HIS A 157 4.98 0.89 21.47
CA HIS A 157 3.60 0.46 21.66
C HIS A 157 3.20 -0.79 20.86
N GLY A 158 4.16 -1.60 20.42
CA GLY A 158 3.89 -2.87 19.77
C GLY A 158 3.87 -2.82 18.24
N SER A 159 3.50 -3.93 17.65
CA SER A 159 3.56 -4.18 16.22
C SER A 159 2.71 -3.20 15.40
N VAL A 160 3.27 -2.76 14.29
CA VAL A 160 2.60 -1.90 13.29
C VAL A 160 2.19 -2.74 12.09
N ILE A 161 2.97 -3.79 11.79
CA ILE A 161 2.76 -4.68 10.66
C ILE A 161 1.86 -5.83 11.09
N GLN A 162 0.83 -6.11 10.30
CA GLN A 162 -0.06 -7.25 10.48
C GLN A 162 0.48 -8.42 9.66
N THR A 163 0.75 -9.55 10.31
CA THR A 163 1.23 -10.77 9.66
C THR A 163 0.09 -11.61 9.08
N ASP A 164 0.41 -12.58 8.22
CA ASP A 164 -0.59 -13.54 7.71
C ASP A 164 -1.24 -14.34 8.85
N ASP A 165 -0.47 -14.68 9.89
CA ASP A 165 -0.97 -15.38 11.08
C ASP A 165 -1.97 -14.51 11.86
N ASP A 166 -1.68 -13.22 12.05
CA ASP A 166 -2.58 -12.27 12.71
C ASP A 166 -3.92 -12.14 11.97
N ILE A 167 -3.88 -12.17 10.63
CA ILE A 167 -5.09 -12.10 9.80
C ILE A 167 -5.94 -13.37 9.94
N LEU A 168 -5.29 -14.54 9.98
CA LEU A 168 -5.98 -15.81 10.18
C LEU A 168 -6.61 -15.87 11.58
N ASP A 169 -5.90 -15.40 12.60
CA ASP A 169 -6.41 -15.33 13.96
C ASP A 169 -7.61 -14.37 14.08
N GLU A 170 -7.52 -13.19 13.43
CA GLU A 170 -8.63 -12.24 13.38
C GLU A 170 -9.85 -12.82 12.66
N GLN A 171 -9.65 -13.51 11.54
CA GLN A 171 -10.72 -14.19 10.80
C GLN A 171 -11.36 -15.29 11.65
N ALA A 172 -10.54 -16.13 12.31
CA ALA A 172 -11.02 -17.19 13.17
C ALA A 172 -11.82 -16.64 14.37
N GLN A 173 -11.38 -15.49 14.91
CA GLN A 173 -12.10 -14.83 15.99
C GLN A 173 -13.45 -14.25 15.51
N LEU A 174 -13.49 -13.61 14.34
CA LEU A 174 -14.73 -13.11 13.74
C LEU A 174 -15.73 -14.24 13.45
N GLU A 175 -15.24 -15.37 12.92
CA GLU A 175 -16.07 -16.55 12.68
C GLU A 175 -16.60 -17.14 14.00
N TYR A 176 -15.77 -17.18 15.05
CA TYR A 176 -16.19 -17.60 16.38
C TYR A 176 -17.24 -16.66 16.97
N GLU A 177 -17.05 -15.35 16.89
CA GLU A 177 -18.01 -14.35 17.39
C GLU A 177 -19.35 -14.39 16.64
N ALA A 178 -19.33 -14.72 15.35
CA ALA A 178 -20.52 -14.91 14.53
C ALA A 178 -21.22 -16.26 14.80
N SER A 179 -20.55 -17.20 15.47
CA SER A 179 -21.06 -18.55 15.70
C SER A 179 -22.17 -18.58 16.79
N ASP A 180 -23.08 -19.53 16.65
CA ASP A 180 -24.13 -19.76 17.66
C ASP A 180 -23.53 -20.12 19.04
N LEU A 181 -22.36 -20.76 19.04
CA LEU A 181 -21.63 -21.13 20.28
C LEU A 181 -21.21 -19.90 21.09
N CYS A 182 -20.83 -18.79 20.43
CA CYS A 182 -20.52 -17.53 21.10
C CYS A 182 -21.79 -16.91 21.71
N ARG A 183 -22.91 -16.90 20.97
CA ARG A 183 -24.20 -16.40 21.46
C ARG A 183 -24.68 -17.16 22.68
N ASP A 184 -24.58 -18.49 22.66
CA ASP A 184 -24.97 -19.34 23.77
C ASP A 184 -24.11 -19.09 25.03
N ARG A 185 -22.79 -18.87 24.83
CA ARG A 185 -21.88 -18.51 25.93
C ARG A 185 -22.23 -17.16 26.54
N ILE A 186 -22.47 -16.15 25.71
CA ILE A 186 -22.85 -14.80 26.16
C ILE A 186 -24.18 -14.90 26.93
N ALA A 187 -25.18 -15.61 26.41
CA ALA A 187 -26.46 -15.82 27.07
C ALA A 187 -26.28 -16.49 28.44
N ALA A 188 -25.47 -17.54 28.53
CA ALA A 188 -25.18 -18.22 29.78
C ALA A 188 -24.46 -17.32 30.81
N VAL A 189 -23.53 -16.50 30.39
CA VAL A 189 -22.83 -15.51 31.24
C VAL A 189 -23.82 -14.47 31.77
N MET A 190 -24.64 -13.89 30.89
CA MET A 190 -25.67 -12.91 31.28
C MET A 190 -26.69 -13.48 32.26
N GLU A 191 -27.13 -14.72 32.04
CA GLU A 191 -28.03 -15.41 32.96
C GLU A 191 -27.39 -15.63 34.36
N ARG A 192 -26.10 -16.02 34.37
CA ARG A 192 -25.32 -16.17 35.60
C ARG A 192 -25.19 -14.85 36.36
N GLU A 193 -24.89 -13.76 35.68
CA GLU A 193 -24.82 -12.43 36.30
C GLU A 193 -26.18 -11.98 36.87
N GLN A 194 -27.27 -12.24 36.13
CA GLN A 194 -28.63 -11.93 36.62
C GLN A 194 -28.97 -12.72 37.87
N ARG A 195 -28.62 -14.00 37.93
CA ARG A 195 -28.82 -14.84 39.14
C ARG A 195 -28.00 -14.34 40.31
N MET A 196 -26.73 -13.90 40.08
CA MET A 196 -25.93 -13.30 41.15
C MET A 196 -26.51 -11.99 41.66
N LYS A 197 -27.02 -11.12 40.78
CA LYS A 197 -27.66 -9.84 41.16
C LYS A 197 -28.99 -10.05 41.88
N ALA A 198 -29.72 -11.13 41.58
CA ALA A 198 -30.98 -11.48 42.22
C ALA A 198 -30.79 -12.19 43.57
N GLY A 199 -29.55 -12.44 44.01
CA GLY A 199 -29.29 -13.12 45.28
C GLY A 199 -29.72 -14.59 45.31
N THR A 200 -30.00 -15.22 44.17
CA THR A 200 -30.46 -16.59 44.01
C THR A 200 -29.33 -17.57 43.69
N TRP A 201 -28.11 -17.23 44.06
CA TRP A 201 -26.97 -18.12 43.92
C TRP A 201 -26.94 -19.14 45.05
N PRO A 202 -26.84 -20.46 44.75
CA PRO A 202 -26.71 -21.51 45.76
C PRO A 202 -25.37 -21.47 46.48
#